data_ab1a17eca57f465c76d508fb45c11a0d
#
_entry.id   ab1a17eca57f465c76d508fb45c11a0d
#
_cell.length_a   1.000
_cell.length_b   1.000
_cell.length_c   1.000
_cell.angle_alpha   90.00
_cell.angle_beta   90.00
_cell.angle_gamma   90.00
#
_symmetry.space_group_name_H-M   'P 1'
#
loop_
_entity.id
_entity.type
_entity.pdbx_description
1 polymer ?
#
loop_
_entity_poly.entity_id
_entity_poly.type
_entity_poly.pdbx_seq_one_letter_code
_entity_poly.pdbx_strand_id
1 'polypeptide(L)'
;MRKILLLSVLFLVAASSSAQLKMRDVFAQLPDSVLPLVTLNNRLDCIDFIENNMEARVKNKFNDQVVLEALTGDYLSIRTSESSFVEMKLMPQGNDTLICVNRTYLGPVEDSDVRLYSLDWHFVRVVQRPEVKEFLKSKDSILPWTPEMADTIAMIHAEADFLPLMKASLSKEGTQIVWTLQTQEFCKEIKKVAEKYVQSIRKEL
;
A
#
# COMPACT_ATOMS: atom_id res chain seq x y z
N MET A 1 56.71 2.06 -14.49
CA MET A 1 56.10 1.73 -13.19
C MET A 1 54.99 2.70 -12.77
N ARG A 2 55.16 4.04 -12.88
CA ARG A 2 54.10 5.02 -12.50
C ARG A 2 52.76 4.90 -13.28
N LYS A 3 52.78 4.48 -14.56
CA LYS A 3 51.55 4.34 -15.37
C LYS A 3 50.73 3.09 -15.04
N ILE A 4 51.38 2.04 -14.53
CA ILE A 4 50.70 0.78 -14.14
C ILE A 4 49.97 1.00 -12.78
N LEU A 5 50.53 1.82 -11.89
CA LEU A 5 49.94 2.17 -10.59
C LEU A 5 48.66 3.01 -10.76
N LEU A 6 48.61 3.91 -11.75
CA LEU A 6 47.43 4.72 -12.07
C LEU A 6 46.28 3.87 -12.65
N LEU A 7 46.60 2.84 -13.42
CA LEU A 7 45.58 1.95 -13.97
C LEU A 7 44.93 1.04 -12.90
N SER A 8 45.72 0.61 -11.89
CA SER A 8 45.22 -0.22 -10.78
C SER A 8 44.29 0.55 -9.82
N VAL A 9 44.57 1.85 -9.61
CA VAL A 9 43.71 2.72 -8.78
C VAL A 9 42.35 3.00 -9.50
N LEU A 10 42.36 3.15 -10.81
CA LEU A 10 41.15 3.38 -11.58
C LEU A 10 40.19 2.14 -11.59
N PHE A 11 40.76 0.92 -11.48
CA PHE A 11 39.97 -0.32 -11.43
C PHE A 11 39.34 -0.58 -10.06
N LEU A 12 39.88 -0.03 -8.97
CA LEU A 12 39.31 -0.18 -7.61
C LEU A 12 38.12 0.72 -7.35
N VAL A 13 37.94 1.81 -8.11
CA VAL A 13 36.81 2.74 -7.94
C VAL A 13 35.52 2.23 -8.64
N ALA A 14 35.61 1.26 -9.55
CA ALA A 14 34.47 0.74 -10.32
C ALA A 14 33.67 -0.37 -9.61
N ALA A 15 34.07 -0.79 -8.39
CA ALA A 15 33.47 -1.94 -7.70
C ALA A 15 32.49 -1.60 -6.60
N SER A 16 32.07 -0.34 -6.45
CA SER A 16 30.97 0.04 -5.54
C SER A 16 29.64 -0.06 -6.28
N SER A 17 29.32 -1.23 -6.83
CA SER A 17 27.95 -1.57 -7.17
C SER A 17 27.18 -1.79 -5.86
N SER A 18 26.60 -0.74 -5.30
CA SER A 18 25.63 -0.92 -4.22
C SER A 18 24.52 -1.80 -4.79
N ALA A 19 24.40 -3.01 -4.27
CA ALA A 19 23.30 -3.89 -4.65
C ALA A 19 22.00 -3.12 -4.39
N GLN A 20 21.28 -2.82 -5.46
CA GLN A 20 20.01 -2.11 -5.34
C GLN A 20 19.06 -2.98 -4.52
N LEU A 21 18.54 -2.45 -3.42
CA LEU A 21 17.54 -3.11 -2.58
C LEU A 21 16.33 -3.47 -3.44
N LYS A 22 15.93 -4.74 -3.39
CA LYS A 22 14.78 -5.25 -4.17
C LYS A 22 13.68 -5.75 -3.24
N MET A 23 12.45 -5.47 -3.59
CA MET A 23 11.26 -5.93 -2.86
C MET A 23 11.23 -7.46 -2.69
N ARG A 24 11.73 -8.23 -3.65
CA ARG A 24 11.82 -9.70 -3.54
C ARG A 24 12.64 -10.15 -2.33
N ASP A 25 13.77 -9.48 -2.07
CA ASP A 25 14.66 -9.84 -0.98
C ASP A 25 14.08 -9.41 0.37
N VAL A 26 13.43 -8.24 0.41
CA VAL A 26 12.67 -7.75 1.57
C VAL A 26 11.51 -8.69 1.90
N PHE A 27 10.77 -9.16 0.90
CA PHE A 27 9.66 -10.11 1.07
C PHE A 27 10.13 -11.49 1.53
N ALA A 28 11.25 -11.98 1.01
CA ALA A 28 11.85 -13.24 1.46
C ALA A 28 12.26 -13.19 2.94
N GLN A 29 12.76 -12.05 3.42
CA GLN A 29 13.21 -11.86 4.80
C GLN A 29 12.12 -11.41 5.76
N LEU A 30 10.89 -11.25 5.29
CA LEU A 30 9.74 -10.77 6.07
C LEU A 30 9.47 -11.66 7.29
N PRO A 31 9.34 -11.10 8.52
CA PRO A 31 8.97 -11.85 9.70
C PRO A 31 7.53 -12.39 9.63
N ASP A 32 7.32 -13.58 10.14
CA ASP A 32 5.97 -14.18 10.23
C ASP A 32 4.99 -13.33 11.07
N SER A 33 5.49 -12.48 11.97
CA SER A 33 4.65 -11.54 12.74
C SER A 33 3.99 -10.47 11.87
N VAL A 34 4.63 -10.10 10.75
CA VAL A 34 4.07 -9.12 9.80
C VAL A 34 3.10 -9.79 8.82
N LEU A 35 3.36 -11.04 8.42
CA LEU A 35 2.49 -11.77 7.48
C LEU A 35 2.24 -13.20 7.99
N PRO A 36 1.45 -13.39 9.06
CA PRO A 36 1.36 -14.64 9.80
C PRO A 36 0.73 -15.80 9.02
N LEU A 37 -0.04 -15.53 8.00
CA LEU A 37 -0.71 -16.55 7.19
C LEU A 37 0.22 -17.20 6.16
N VAL A 38 1.28 -16.53 5.73
CA VAL A 38 2.16 -16.97 4.63
C VAL A 38 3.54 -17.33 5.19
N THR A 39 3.88 -18.61 5.19
CA THR A 39 5.17 -19.10 5.70
C THR A 39 6.34 -18.64 4.83
N LEU A 40 7.57 -18.74 5.36
CA LEU A 40 8.78 -18.47 4.57
C LEU A 40 8.82 -19.30 3.27
N ASN A 41 8.54 -20.61 3.36
CA ASN A 41 8.55 -21.48 2.18
C ASN A 41 7.54 -21.00 1.14
N ASN A 42 6.32 -20.68 1.57
CA ASN A 42 5.28 -20.16 0.65
C ASN A 42 5.70 -18.85 -0.01
N ARG A 43 6.42 -17.96 0.71
CA ARG A 43 6.95 -16.72 0.12
C ARG A 43 7.99 -16.99 -0.94
N LEU A 44 8.92 -17.93 -0.65
CA LEU A 44 9.96 -18.34 -1.61
C LEU A 44 9.36 -19.01 -2.85
N ASP A 45 8.38 -19.89 -2.67
CA ASP A 45 7.66 -20.52 -3.78
C ASP A 45 6.93 -19.47 -4.64
N CYS A 46 6.26 -18.50 -4.02
CA CYS A 46 5.60 -17.40 -4.73
C CYS A 46 6.60 -16.57 -5.54
N ILE A 47 7.78 -16.26 -4.97
CA ILE A 47 8.84 -15.52 -5.69
C ILE A 47 9.31 -16.35 -6.90
N ASP A 48 9.61 -17.63 -6.70
CA ASP A 48 10.09 -18.50 -7.77
C ASP A 48 9.06 -18.61 -8.90
N PHE A 49 7.78 -18.81 -8.56
CA PHE A 49 6.72 -18.91 -9.57
C PHE A 49 6.58 -17.62 -10.40
N ILE A 50 6.51 -16.45 -9.76
CA ILE A 50 6.30 -15.19 -10.48
C ILE A 50 7.52 -14.82 -11.34
N GLU A 51 8.75 -15.09 -10.87
CA GLU A 51 9.99 -14.85 -11.62
C GLU A 51 10.12 -15.79 -12.83
N ASN A 52 9.51 -16.97 -12.77
CA ASN A 52 9.43 -17.91 -13.91
C ASN A 52 8.15 -17.74 -14.77
N ASN A 53 7.44 -16.61 -14.63
CA ASN A 53 6.19 -16.29 -15.35
C ASN A 53 5.09 -17.35 -15.16
N MET A 54 5.08 -18.00 -14.00
CA MET A 54 4.02 -18.92 -13.58
C MET A 54 3.04 -18.19 -12.65
N GLU A 55 1.83 -18.72 -12.52
CA GLU A 55 0.90 -18.22 -11.53
C GLU A 55 1.44 -18.51 -10.11
N ALA A 56 1.75 -17.43 -9.36
CA ALA A 56 2.31 -17.53 -8.01
C ALA A 56 1.21 -17.81 -6.99
N ARG A 57 0.74 -19.06 -6.93
CA ARG A 57 -0.36 -19.53 -6.11
C ARG A 57 0.11 -20.63 -5.17
N VAL A 58 -0.10 -20.43 -3.87
CA VAL A 58 0.20 -21.40 -2.81
C VAL A 58 -0.96 -21.45 -1.81
N LYS A 59 -0.86 -22.31 -0.77
CA LYS A 59 -1.83 -22.37 0.31
C LYS A 59 -1.26 -21.79 1.58
N ASN A 60 -2.08 -21.01 2.32
CA ASN A 60 -1.71 -20.49 3.63
C ASN A 60 -1.83 -21.55 4.74
N LYS A 61 -1.53 -21.16 6.00
CA LYS A 61 -1.60 -22.05 7.17
C LYS A 61 -3.00 -22.62 7.46
N PHE A 62 -4.05 -22.02 6.91
CA PHE A 62 -5.45 -22.48 7.04
C PHE A 62 -5.98 -23.16 5.77
N ASN A 63 -5.11 -23.45 4.81
CA ASN A 63 -5.45 -24.09 3.53
C ASN A 63 -6.22 -23.19 2.55
N ASP A 64 -6.33 -21.88 2.83
CA ASP A 64 -6.85 -20.88 1.87
C ASP A 64 -5.82 -20.58 0.79
N GLN A 65 -6.30 -20.07 -0.32
CA GLN A 65 -5.42 -19.65 -1.42
C GLN A 65 -4.69 -18.35 -1.10
N VAL A 66 -3.39 -18.37 -1.35
CA VAL A 66 -2.52 -17.20 -1.41
C VAL A 66 -2.13 -16.98 -2.86
N VAL A 67 -2.20 -15.75 -3.34
CA VAL A 67 -1.79 -15.37 -4.70
C VAL A 67 -0.91 -14.14 -4.64
N LEU A 68 0.34 -14.27 -5.06
CA LEU A 68 1.21 -13.11 -5.30
C LEU A 68 0.86 -12.53 -6.67
N GLU A 69 0.16 -11.38 -6.67
CA GLU A 69 -0.41 -10.77 -7.88
C GLU A 69 0.60 -9.90 -8.65
N ALA A 70 1.53 -9.27 -7.91
CA ALA A 70 2.59 -8.45 -8.50
C ALA A 70 3.86 -8.47 -7.66
N LEU A 71 5.01 -8.43 -8.32
CA LEU A 71 6.32 -8.25 -7.73
C LEU A 71 7.18 -7.43 -8.68
N THR A 72 7.62 -6.25 -8.23
CA THR A 72 8.53 -5.37 -8.96
C THR A 72 9.79 -5.09 -8.13
N GLY A 73 10.66 -4.20 -8.60
CA GLY A 73 11.86 -3.83 -7.86
C GLY A 73 11.57 -3.25 -6.47
N ASP A 74 10.45 -2.53 -6.33
CA ASP A 74 10.11 -1.76 -5.12
C ASP A 74 8.66 -1.93 -4.65
N TYR A 75 7.85 -2.75 -5.32
CA TYR A 75 6.44 -2.97 -5.00
C TYR A 75 6.08 -4.45 -5.04
N LEU A 76 5.13 -4.83 -4.20
CA LEU A 76 4.52 -6.16 -4.12
C LEU A 76 3.05 -6.04 -3.80
N SER A 77 2.22 -6.91 -4.38
CA SER A 77 0.85 -7.14 -3.93
C SER A 77 0.54 -8.63 -3.82
N ILE A 78 -0.10 -9.01 -2.71
CA ILE A 78 -0.39 -10.40 -2.39
C ILE A 78 -1.76 -10.53 -1.72
N ARG A 79 -2.59 -11.41 -2.24
CA ARG A 79 -3.81 -11.87 -1.59
C ARG A 79 -3.45 -13.01 -0.65
N THR A 80 -3.67 -12.84 0.64
CA THR A 80 -3.24 -13.81 1.67
C THR A 80 -4.36 -14.74 2.12
N SER A 81 -5.61 -14.38 1.81
CA SER A 81 -6.84 -15.16 1.98
C SER A 81 -7.96 -14.51 1.17
N GLU A 82 -9.16 -15.09 1.20
CA GLU A 82 -10.36 -14.48 0.59
C GLU A 82 -10.70 -13.11 1.20
N SER A 83 -10.34 -12.89 2.46
CA SER A 83 -10.67 -11.68 3.23
C SER A 83 -9.49 -10.74 3.50
N SER A 84 -8.30 -11.01 2.93
CA SER A 84 -7.11 -10.18 3.22
C SER A 84 -6.21 -10.01 2.00
N PHE A 85 -5.89 -8.75 1.74
CA PHE A 85 -4.99 -8.30 0.69
C PHE A 85 -3.89 -7.43 1.29
N VAL A 86 -2.66 -7.60 0.84
CA VAL A 86 -1.51 -6.83 1.33
C VAL A 86 -0.73 -6.26 0.17
N GLU A 87 -0.43 -4.98 0.25
CA GLU A 87 0.53 -4.30 -0.61
C GLU A 87 1.75 -3.89 0.19
N MET A 88 2.92 -3.96 -0.43
CA MET A 88 4.16 -3.46 0.14
C MET A 88 4.89 -2.58 -0.86
N LYS A 89 5.50 -1.51 -0.37
CA LYS A 89 6.28 -0.57 -1.18
C LYS A 89 7.53 -0.13 -0.43
N LEU A 90 8.65 -0.09 -1.14
CA LEU A 90 9.87 0.55 -0.64
C LEU A 90 9.72 2.06 -0.82
N MET A 91 9.81 2.79 0.28
CA MET A 91 9.64 4.24 0.34
C MET A 91 10.97 4.89 0.69
N PRO A 92 11.66 5.53 -0.28
CA PRO A 92 12.84 6.32 0.02
C PRO A 92 12.47 7.49 0.96
N GLN A 93 13.23 7.67 2.05
CA GLN A 93 13.05 8.75 3.00
C GLN A 93 14.40 9.39 3.35
N GLY A 94 14.77 10.44 2.62
CA GLY A 94 16.11 11.03 2.72
C GLY A 94 17.20 10.03 2.31
N ASN A 95 18.09 9.68 3.25
CA ASN A 95 19.14 8.68 3.03
C ASN A 95 18.72 7.26 3.38
N ASP A 96 17.53 7.08 3.96
CA ASP A 96 17.01 5.79 4.41
C ASP A 96 15.90 5.30 3.47
N THR A 97 15.52 4.03 3.64
CA THR A 97 14.35 3.44 2.98
C THR A 97 13.48 2.78 4.04
N LEU A 98 12.18 3.08 4.01
CA LEU A 98 11.19 2.41 4.84
C LEU A 98 10.38 1.42 3.99
N ILE A 99 9.84 0.40 4.65
CA ILE A 99 8.90 -0.53 4.07
C ILE A 99 7.49 -0.07 4.47
N CYS A 100 6.70 0.36 3.49
CA CYS A 100 5.28 0.63 3.67
C CYS A 100 4.50 -0.66 3.46
N VAL A 101 3.71 -1.05 4.45
CA VAL A 101 2.83 -2.22 4.40
C VAL A 101 1.39 -1.74 4.54
N ASN A 102 0.61 -1.89 3.48
CA ASN A 102 -0.83 -1.67 3.48
C ASN A 102 -1.54 -3.02 3.56
N ARG A 103 -2.34 -3.23 4.61
CA ARG A 103 -3.22 -4.39 4.73
C ARG A 103 -4.66 -3.94 4.55
N THR A 104 -5.34 -4.50 3.55
CA THR A 104 -6.76 -4.27 3.30
C THR A 104 -7.55 -5.50 3.73
N TYR A 105 -8.53 -5.30 4.59
CA TYR A 105 -9.52 -6.29 4.99
C TYR A 105 -10.65 -6.26 3.97
N LEU A 106 -10.84 -7.39 3.28
CA LEU A 106 -11.83 -7.56 2.20
C LEU A 106 -13.13 -8.11 2.81
N GLY A 107 -13.88 -7.24 3.48
CA GLY A 107 -15.22 -7.56 3.97
C GLY A 107 -16.30 -7.18 2.95
N PRO A 108 -17.58 -7.09 3.37
CA PRO A 108 -18.61 -6.45 2.57
C PRO A 108 -18.24 -5.01 2.18
N VAL A 109 -17.44 -4.36 3.03
CA VAL A 109 -16.80 -3.06 2.81
C VAL A 109 -15.32 -3.19 3.16
N GLU A 110 -14.48 -2.63 2.31
CA GLU A 110 -13.03 -2.70 2.49
C GLU A 110 -12.55 -1.66 3.52
N ASP A 111 -11.61 -2.07 4.38
CA ASP A 111 -10.92 -1.17 5.30
C ASP A 111 -9.42 -1.47 5.30
N SER A 112 -8.57 -0.45 5.48
CA SER A 112 -7.13 -0.59 5.38
C SER A 112 -6.39 -0.09 6.61
N ASP A 113 -5.30 -0.79 6.96
CA ASP A 113 -4.31 -0.41 7.96
C ASP A 113 -2.94 -0.27 7.29
N VAL A 114 -2.34 0.91 7.37
CA VAL A 114 -1.06 1.20 6.72
C VAL A 114 0.01 1.46 7.77
N ARG A 115 1.09 0.70 7.69
CA ARG A 115 2.21 0.76 8.65
C ARG A 115 3.55 0.93 7.94
N LEU A 116 4.45 1.64 8.59
CA LEU A 116 5.84 1.78 8.17
C LEU A 116 6.76 0.96 9.06
N TYR A 117 7.72 0.29 8.42
CA TYR A 117 8.77 -0.49 9.07
C TYR A 117 10.14 -0.04 8.54
N SER A 118 11.18 -0.23 9.35
CA SER A 118 12.56 -0.15 8.88
C SER A 118 12.89 -1.37 8.00
N LEU A 119 14.05 -1.35 7.33
CA LEU A 119 14.51 -2.51 6.54
C LEU A 119 14.77 -3.76 7.39
N ASP A 120 15.04 -3.58 8.68
CA ASP A 120 15.17 -4.67 9.66
C ASP A 120 13.83 -5.08 10.29
N TRP A 121 12.70 -4.66 9.71
CA TRP A 121 11.34 -4.96 10.13
C TRP A 121 10.97 -4.46 11.54
N HIS A 122 11.67 -3.45 12.07
CA HIS A 122 11.20 -2.76 13.27
C HIS A 122 10.04 -1.84 12.90
N PHE A 123 8.97 -1.91 13.69
CA PHE A 123 7.83 -1.01 13.53
C PHE A 123 8.24 0.44 13.78
N VAL A 124 7.92 1.32 12.85
CA VAL A 124 8.21 2.76 12.94
C VAL A 124 6.97 3.54 13.38
N ARG A 125 5.89 3.45 12.58
CA ARG A 125 4.61 4.14 12.90
C ARG A 125 3.45 3.61 12.07
N VAL A 126 2.24 3.90 12.52
CA VAL A 126 1.05 3.81 11.68
C VAL A 126 0.97 5.06 10.80
N VAL A 127 0.57 4.90 9.55
CA VAL A 127 0.25 6.04 8.67
C VAL A 127 -1.13 6.55 9.05
N GLN A 128 -1.19 7.84 9.39
CA GLN A 128 -2.44 8.44 9.81
C GLN A 128 -3.43 8.52 8.65
N ARG A 129 -4.65 8.02 8.90
CA ARG A 129 -5.77 8.11 7.95
C ARG A 129 -6.16 9.58 7.76
N PRO A 130 -6.61 9.97 6.55
CA PRO A 130 -7.24 11.28 6.36
C PRO A 130 -8.49 11.44 7.24
N GLU A 131 -8.82 12.67 7.58
CA GLU A 131 -10.10 12.95 8.21
C GLU A 131 -11.24 12.86 7.18
N VAL A 132 -12.45 12.47 7.61
CA VAL A 132 -13.63 12.33 6.72
C VAL A 132 -13.88 13.60 5.92
N LYS A 133 -13.71 14.77 6.53
CA LYS A 133 -13.90 16.06 5.85
C LYS A 133 -13.00 16.27 4.64
N GLU A 134 -11.81 15.66 4.61
CA GLU A 134 -10.86 15.78 3.48
C GLU A 134 -11.40 15.07 2.21
N PHE A 135 -12.25 14.05 2.39
CA PHE A 135 -12.88 13.34 1.27
C PHE A 135 -14.05 14.09 0.66
N LEU A 136 -14.59 15.08 1.35
CA LEU A 136 -15.75 15.82 0.89
C LEU A 136 -15.33 16.97 -0.01
N LYS A 137 -15.99 17.12 -1.14
CA LYS A 137 -15.74 18.23 -2.05
C LYS A 137 -16.10 19.56 -1.38
N SER A 138 -15.20 20.53 -1.48
CA SER A 138 -15.40 21.87 -0.94
C SER A 138 -16.38 22.69 -1.80
N LYS A 139 -16.85 23.80 -1.22
CA LYS A 139 -17.69 24.78 -1.92
C LYS A 139 -17.03 25.28 -3.23
N ASP A 140 -15.71 25.44 -3.24
CA ASP A 140 -14.97 25.93 -4.39
C ASP A 140 -14.83 24.90 -5.53
N SER A 141 -15.04 23.61 -5.21
CA SER A 141 -14.97 22.52 -6.20
C SER A 141 -16.32 22.18 -6.83
N ILE A 142 -17.42 22.78 -6.37
CA ILE A 142 -18.78 22.54 -6.88
C ILE A 142 -19.45 23.87 -7.22
N LEU A 143 -19.69 24.13 -8.51
CA LEU A 143 -20.36 25.32 -8.98
C LEU A 143 -21.58 24.96 -9.87
N PRO A 144 -22.72 25.63 -9.68
CA PRO A 144 -23.06 26.60 -8.63
C PRO A 144 -23.28 25.91 -7.28
N TRP A 145 -22.87 26.55 -6.19
CA TRP A 145 -23.11 26.09 -4.83
C TRP A 145 -24.51 26.50 -4.34
N THR A 146 -25.24 25.58 -3.73
CA THR A 146 -26.55 25.86 -3.13
C THR A 146 -26.60 25.46 -1.64
N PRO A 147 -27.50 26.06 -0.83
CA PRO A 147 -27.69 25.65 0.56
C PRO A 147 -28.01 24.15 0.71
N GLU A 148 -28.82 23.59 -0.15
CA GLU A 148 -29.20 22.17 -0.14
C GLU A 148 -27.99 21.24 -0.36
N MET A 149 -26.97 21.71 -1.09
CA MET A 149 -25.71 20.96 -1.23
C MET A 149 -24.92 20.96 0.06
N ALA A 150 -24.94 22.05 0.84
CA ALA A 150 -24.30 22.12 2.15
C ALA A 150 -24.95 21.13 3.12
N ASP A 151 -26.27 21.06 3.16
CA ASP A 151 -27.01 20.13 4.00
C ASP A 151 -26.71 18.67 3.59
N THR A 152 -26.67 18.39 2.29
CA THR A 152 -26.34 17.06 1.76
C THR A 152 -24.92 16.64 2.18
N ILE A 153 -23.93 17.52 2.06
CA ILE A 153 -22.55 17.24 2.47
C ILE A 153 -22.47 17.03 3.99
N ALA A 154 -23.20 17.80 4.79
CA ALA A 154 -23.26 17.61 6.22
C ALA A 154 -23.85 16.24 6.61
N MET A 155 -24.89 15.79 5.90
CA MET A 155 -25.47 14.44 6.08
C MET A 155 -24.46 13.34 5.72
N ILE A 156 -23.74 13.48 4.59
CA ILE A 156 -22.68 12.52 4.18
C ILE A 156 -21.57 12.49 5.23
N HIS A 157 -21.17 13.64 5.77
CA HIS A 157 -20.15 13.73 6.82
C HIS A 157 -20.58 12.99 8.09
N ALA A 158 -21.79 13.24 8.57
CA ALA A 158 -22.32 12.60 9.76
C ALA A 158 -22.41 11.06 9.62
N GLU A 159 -22.85 10.58 8.47
CA GLU A 159 -22.91 9.15 8.17
C GLU A 159 -21.52 8.52 8.13
N ALA A 160 -20.56 9.18 7.49
CA ALA A 160 -19.18 8.70 7.39
C ALA A 160 -18.43 8.74 8.73
N ASP A 161 -18.68 9.73 9.58
CA ASP A 161 -18.08 9.83 10.92
C ASP A 161 -18.55 8.73 11.87
N PHE A 162 -19.76 8.19 11.66
CA PHE A 162 -20.27 7.09 12.46
C PHE A 162 -19.47 5.80 12.24
N LEU A 163 -19.06 5.51 11.00
CA LEU A 163 -18.24 4.35 10.65
C LEU A 163 -17.27 4.71 9.52
N PRO A 164 -16.11 5.31 9.81
CA PRO A 164 -15.18 5.83 8.81
C PRO A 164 -14.31 4.72 8.19
N LEU A 165 -14.92 3.83 7.39
CA LEU A 165 -14.21 2.80 6.66
C LEU A 165 -13.48 3.41 5.45
N MET A 166 -12.20 3.10 5.30
CA MET A 166 -11.33 3.70 4.29
C MET A 166 -10.41 2.66 3.68
N LYS A 167 -10.46 2.52 2.35
CA LYS A 167 -9.49 1.74 1.60
C LYS A 167 -8.27 2.58 1.27
N ALA A 168 -7.09 2.07 1.56
CA ALA A 168 -5.83 2.57 1.05
C ALA A 168 -5.35 1.71 -0.13
N SER A 169 -4.64 2.32 -1.07
CA SER A 169 -3.93 1.63 -2.14
C SER A 169 -2.58 2.30 -2.37
N LEU A 170 -1.52 1.51 -2.48
CA LEU A 170 -0.18 2.03 -2.75
C LEU A 170 0.03 2.22 -4.24
N SER A 171 0.65 3.34 -4.64
CA SER A 171 1.03 3.54 -6.03
C SER A 171 2.13 2.55 -6.45
N LYS A 172 1.96 1.92 -7.61
CA LYS A 172 3.01 1.06 -8.20
C LYS A 172 4.20 1.88 -8.70
N GLU A 173 3.95 3.10 -9.18
CA GLU A 173 4.94 3.97 -9.86
C GLU A 173 5.31 5.22 -9.03
N GLY A 174 5.15 5.23 -7.74
CA GLY A 174 5.44 6.40 -6.93
C GLY A 174 5.40 6.10 -5.44
N THR A 175 5.48 7.15 -4.64
CA THR A 175 5.48 7.08 -3.17
C THR A 175 4.13 7.48 -2.58
N GLN A 176 3.08 7.56 -3.39
CA GLN A 176 1.77 8.02 -2.99
C GLN A 176 0.89 6.88 -2.44
N ILE A 177 0.11 7.22 -1.43
CA ILE A 177 -1.05 6.42 -0.98
C ILE A 177 -2.32 7.11 -1.48
N VAL A 178 -3.17 6.33 -2.12
CA VAL A 178 -4.53 6.76 -2.49
C VAL A 178 -5.51 6.22 -1.45
N TRP A 179 -6.21 7.14 -0.78
CA TRP A 179 -7.26 6.80 0.17
C TRP A 179 -8.63 7.00 -0.47
N THR A 180 -9.53 6.07 -0.23
CA THR A 180 -10.92 6.13 -0.71
C THR A 180 -11.87 5.86 0.45
N LEU A 181 -12.74 6.80 0.74
CA LEU A 181 -13.81 6.64 1.73
C LEU A 181 -14.84 5.63 1.20
N GLN A 182 -15.18 4.64 2.00
CA GLN A 182 -16.14 3.61 1.64
C GLN A 182 -17.56 4.09 1.96
N THR A 183 -18.43 4.10 0.95
CA THR A 183 -19.80 4.62 1.07
C THR A 183 -20.87 3.54 0.88
N GLN A 184 -20.44 2.27 0.78
CA GLN A 184 -21.33 1.15 0.48
C GLN A 184 -22.37 0.88 1.58
N GLU A 185 -21.98 1.12 2.84
CA GLU A 185 -22.84 0.93 4.02
C GLU A 185 -23.66 2.17 4.39
N PHE A 186 -23.52 3.26 3.66
CA PHE A 186 -24.35 4.44 3.89
C PHE A 186 -25.83 4.12 3.65
N CYS A 187 -26.70 4.81 4.36
CA CYS A 187 -28.13 4.67 4.13
C CYS A 187 -28.46 4.95 2.66
N LYS A 188 -29.53 4.32 2.16
CA LYS A 188 -29.83 4.26 0.72
C LYS A 188 -29.97 5.65 0.07
N GLU A 189 -30.49 6.60 0.81
CA GLU A 189 -30.71 7.98 0.36
C GLU A 189 -29.37 8.71 0.21
N ILE A 190 -28.49 8.60 1.20
CA ILE A 190 -27.16 9.26 1.23
C ILE A 190 -26.22 8.59 0.23
N LYS A 191 -26.22 7.25 0.13
CA LYS A 191 -25.40 6.51 -0.83
C LYS A 191 -25.57 6.99 -2.26
N LYS A 192 -26.81 7.25 -2.69
CA LYS A 192 -27.12 7.72 -4.06
C LYS A 192 -26.47 9.05 -4.40
N VAL A 193 -26.27 9.91 -3.41
CA VAL A 193 -25.72 11.25 -3.61
C VAL A 193 -24.23 11.34 -3.25
N ALA A 194 -23.73 10.42 -2.42
CA ALA A 194 -22.37 10.43 -1.91
C ALA A 194 -21.32 10.44 -3.03
N GLU A 195 -21.48 9.64 -4.07
CA GLU A 195 -20.56 9.55 -5.21
C GLU A 195 -20.31 10.91 -5.89
N LYS A 196 -21.29 11.81 -5.86
CA LYS A 196 -21.17 13.16 -6.42
C LYS A 196 -20.27 14.07 -5.56
N TYR A 197 -20.27 13.88 -4.23
CA TYR A 197 -19.64 14.79 -3.28
C TYR A 197 -18.40 14.23 -2.61
N VAL A 198 -18.14 12.93 -2.74
CA VAL A 198 -16.94 12.26 -2.20
C VAL A 198 -15.86 12.16 -3.29
N GLN A 199 -14.62 12.30 -2.89
CA GLN A 199 -13.44 12.16 -3.76
C GLN A 199 -12.38 11.29 -3.08
N SER A 200 -11.49 10.69 -3.87
CA SER A 200 -10.30 10.03 -3.34
C SER A 200 -9.22 11.05 -3.00
N ILE A 201 -8.41 10.73 -1.98
CA ILE A 201 -7.31 11.58 -1.52
C ILE A 201 -5.99 10.90 -1.87
N ARG A 202 -5.03 11.68 -2.34
CA ARG A 202 -3.65 11.25 -2.55
C ARG A 202 -2.76 11.94 -1.52
N LYS A 203 -1.98 11.16 -0.78
CA LYS A 203 -0.97 11.68 0.16
C LYS A 203 0.39 11.10 -0.18
N GLU A 204 1.41 11.96 -0.18
CA GLU A 204 2.81 11.52 -0.16
C GLU A 204 3.17 10.97 1.22
N LEU A 205 4.07 9.99 1.27
CA LEU A 205 4.58 9.38 2.50
C LEU A 205 5.93 9.95 2.91
#